data_b93c08fd40315339996949cd7cae8aa4
#
_entry.id   b93c08fd40315339996949cd7cae8aa4
#
_cell.length_a   1.000
_cell.length_b   1.000
_cell.length_c   1.000
_cell.angle_alpha   90.00
_cell.angle_beta   90.00
_cell.angle_gamma   90.00
#
_symmetry.space_group_name_H-M   'P 1'
#
loop_
_entity.id
_entity.type
_entity.pdbx_description
1 polymer ?
#
loop_
_entity_poly.entity_id
_entity_poly.type
_entity_poly.pdbx_seq_one_letter_code
_entity_poly.pdbx_strand_id
1 'polypeptide(L)'
;VTNAVQRFITFEAGKPDGKPNMVFCSSLNIIFLLSAIVFILLEAVGVYMLYYSVNIPEHSMNSAFWVLQLSILTCIVNLISIPYNALIIAHEKMDAFAVISILQVVFTFGAVYTLTWFDNRLLVYGVMMAAVSIVIRVIYQIYCHYKFAEARFHFIIDKEQLKQIGKFTGVSSFSGALQVVSSQGIVFIINWTFGVAINAVYS
;
A
#
# COMPACT_ATOMS: atom_id res chain seq x y z
N VAL A 1 -9.76 0.72 -1.18
CA VAL A 1 -9.78 0.00 0.10
C VAL A 1 -9.85 0.99 1.26
N THR A 2 -8.99 2.01 1.33
CA THR A 2 -8.99 3.02 2.41
C THR A 2 -10.37 3.65 2.63
N ASN A 3 -11.02 4.13 1.57
CA ASN A 3 -12.36 4.75 1.64
C ASN A 3 -13.43 3.78 2.16
N ALA A 4 -13.29 2.48 1.85
CA ALA A 4 -14.18 1.44 2.36
C ALA A 4 -14.07 1.32 3.88
N VAL A 5 -12.86 1.13 4.37
CA VAL A 5 -12.56 0.97 5.80
C VAL A 5 -12.96 2.23 6.58
N GLN A 6 -12.61 3.41 6.06
CA GLN A 6 -13.00 4.70 6.62
C GLN A 6 -14.52 4.79 6.81
N ARG A 7 -15.30 4.51 5.75
CA ARG A 7 -16.76 4.59 5.78
C ARG A 7 -17.37 3.67 6.86
N PHE A 8 -16.87 2.45 6.99
CA PHE A 8 -17.36 1.53 8.02
C PHE A 8 -16.99 1.99 9.43
N ILE A 9 -15.77 2.49 9.64
CA ILE A 9 -15.35 3.03 10.95
C ILE A 9 -16.23 4.23 11.31
N THR A 10 -16.42 5.20 10.40
CA THR A 10 -17.23 6.39 10.64
C THR A 10 -18.69 6.03 10.92
N PHE A 11 -19.24 5.05 10.18
CA PHE A 11 -20.63 4.59 10.37
C PHE A 11 -20.82 3.95 11.75
N GLU A 12 -19.90 3.09 12.19
CA GLU A 12 -19.97 2.48 13.52
C GLU A 12 -19.68 3.47 14.65
N ALA A 13 -18.78 4.43 14.44
CA ALA A 13 -18.52 5.48 15.43
C ALA A 13 -19.72 6.42 15.64
N GLY A 14 -20.59 6.56 14.66
CA GLY A 14 -21.82 7.36 14.75
C GLY A 14 -23.01 6.66 15.43
N LYS A 15 -22.92 5.36 15.75
CA LYS A 15 -23.98 4.62 16.45
C LYS A 15 -23.85 4.73 17.97
N PRO A 16 -24.95 4.82 18.75
CA PRO A 16 -24.90 4.86 20.22
C PRO A 16 -24.19 3.65 20.86
N ASP A 17 -24.38 2.46 20.27
CA ASP A 17 -23.76 1.19 20.70
C ASP A 17 -22.71 0.69 19.68
N GLY A 18 -22.14 1.59 18.91
CA GLY A 18 -21.19 1.25 17.86
C GLY A 18 -19.88 0.69 18.42
N LYS A 19 -19.29 -0.24 17.68
CA LYS A 19 -18.03 -0.90 18.03
C LYS A 19 -16.96 -0.67 16.97
N PRO A 20 -16.43 0.55 16.82
CA PRO A 20 -15.45 0.89 15.78
C PRO A 20 -14.14 0.07 15.93
N ASN A 21 -13.79 -0.35 17.16
CA ASN A 21 -12.68 -1.28 17.39
C ASN A 21 -12.86 -2.62 16.65
N MET A 22 -14.08 -3.20 16.65
CA MET A 22 -14.35 -4.44 15.92
C MET A 22 -14.18 -4.26 14.42
N VAL A 23 -14.63 -3.13 13.87
CA VAL A 23 -14.45 -2.81 12.44
C VAL A 23 -12.98 -2.64 12.10
N PHE A 24 -12.22 -1.96 12.94
CA PHE A 24 -10.79 -1.78 12.76
C PHE A 24 -10.04 -3.13 12.77
N CYS A 25 -10.29 -3.98 13.78
CA CYS A 25 -9.67 -5.31 13.87
C CYS A 25 -10.07 -6.23 12.71
N SER A 26 -11.35 -6.20 12.31
CA SER A 26 -11.82 -6.97 11.14
C SER A 26 -11.18 -6.48 9.84
N SER A 27 -11.01 -5.17 9.69
CA SER A 27 -10.34 -4.58 8.53
C SER A 27 -8.86 -4.97 8.47
N LEU A 28 -8.17 -5.00 9.61
CA LEU A 28 -6.80 -5.49 9.72
C LEU A 28 -6.69 -6.95 9.25
N ASN A 29 -7.58 -7.82 9.74
CA ASN A 29 -7.57 -9.23 9.37
C ASN A 29 -7.81 -9.43 7.85
N ILE A 30 -8.75 -8.68 7.27
CA ILE A 30 -9.02 -8.72 5.82
C ILE A 30 -7.80 -8.24 5.03
N ILE A 31 -7.15 -7.17 5.47
CA ILE A 31 -5.98 -6.63 4.79
C ILE A 31 -4.77 -7.56 4.94
N PHE A 32 -4.60 -8.23 6.07
CA PHE A 32 -3.57 -9.26 6.21
C PHE A 32 -3.80 -10.42 5.23
N LEU A 33 -5.04 -10.90 5.10
CA LEU A 33 -5.38 -11.93 4.12
C LEU A 33 -5.12 -11.44 2.68
N LEU A 34 -5.57 -10.23 2.36
CA LEU A 34 -5.36 -9.61 1.06
C LEU A 34 -3.86 -9.43 0.76
N SER A 35 -3.09 -8.96 1.75
CA SER A 35 -1.64 -8.78 1.59
C SER A 35 -0.92 -10.10 1.36
N ALA A 36 -1.36 -11.20 1.98
CA ALA A 36 -0.80 -12.53 1.72
C ALA A 36 -1.10 -13.01 0.29
N ILE A 37 -2.31 -12.78 -0.21
CA ILE A 37 -2.66 -13.10 -1.61
C ILE A 37 -1.83 -12.27 -2.57
N VAL A 38 -1.74 -10.96 -2.34
CA VAL A 38 -0.94 -10.04 -3.17
C VAL A 38 0.54 -10.41 -3.14
N PHE A 39 1.07 -10.80 -1.98
CA PHE A 39 2.45 -11.28 -1.83
C PHE A 39 2.71 -12.48 -2.75
N ILE A 40 1.87 -13.52 -2.68
CA ILE A 40 2.01 -14.73 -3.50
C ILE A 40 1.95 -14.40 -5.00
N LEU A 41 1.00 -13.53 -5.40
CA LEU A 41 0.86 -13.13 -6.79
C LEU A 41 2.07 -12.34 -7.27
N LEU A 42 2.53 -11.35 -6.51
CA LEU A 42 3.68 -10.53 -6.87
C LEU A 42 4.97 -11.35 -6.91
N GLU A 43 5.13 -12.31 -5.99
CA GLU A 43 6.27 -13.23 -5.99
C GLU A 43 6.26 -14.11 -7.23
N ALA A 44 5.13 -14.76 -7.53
CA ALA A 44 5.01 -15.65 -8.68
C ALA A 44 5.22 -14.91 -10.01
N VAL A 45 4.53 -13.77 -10.20
CA VAL A 45 4.64 -12.97 -11.44
C VAL A 45 6.00 -12.27 -11.52
N GLY A 46 6.48 -11.69 -10.41
CA GLY A 46 7.74 -10.95 -10.38
C GLY A 46 8.94 -11.84 -10.67
N VAL A 47 9.01 -13.01 -10.03
CA VAL A 47 10.07 -13.99 -10.29
C VAL A 47 9.99 -14.53 -11.72
N TYR A 48 8.79 -14.86 -12.21
CA TYR A 48 8.61 -15.29 -13.59
C TYR A 48 9.10 -14.24 -14.59
N MET A 49 8.70 -12.97 -14.41
CA MET A 49 9.14 -11.89 -15.28
C MET A 49 10.65 -11.65 -15.21
N LEU A 50 11.23 -11.72 -14.02
CA LEU A 50 12.66 -11.51 -13.81
C LEU A 50 13.52 -12.53 -14.58
N TYR A 51 13.11 -13.80 -14.58
CA TYR A 51 13.90 -14.88 -15.18
C TYR A 51 13.57 -15.15 -16.66
N TYR A 52 12.34 -14.86 -17.11
CA TYR A 52 11.88 -15.27 -18.45
C TYR A 52 11.57 -14.12 -19.40
N SER A 53 11.25 -12.92 -18.88
CA SER A 53 10.77 -11.83 -19.73
C SER A 53 11.74 -10.67 -19.85
N VAL A 54 12.65 -10.47 -18.90
CA VAL A 54 13.52 -9.30 -18.87
C VAL A 54 14.96 -9.72 -19.13
N ASN A 55 15.59 -9.14 -20.17
CA ASN A 55 17.00 -9.35 -20.47
C ASN A 55 17.87 -8.53 -19.51
N ILE A 56 18.22 -9.10 -18.35
CA ILE A 56 19.10 -8.47 -17.38
C ILE A 56 20.50 -9.09 -17.52
N PRO A 57 21.57 -8.27 -17.55
CA PRO A 57 22.93 -8.76 -17.51
C PRO A 57 23.17 -9.65 -16.27
N GLU A 58 23.87 -10.78 -16.42
CA GLU A 58 24.09 -11.77 -15.35
C GLU A 58 24.66 -11.15 -14.06
N HIS A 59 25.59 -10.20 -14.18
CA HIS A 59 26.18 -9.53 -13.02
C HIS A 59 25.19 -8.67 -12.23
N SER A 60 24.07 -8.24 -12.82
CA SER A 60 23.04 -7.40 -12.17
C SER A 60 21.83 -8.20 -11.70
N MET A 61 21.75 -9.50 -12.03
CA MET A 61 20.61 -10.36 -11.72
C MET A 61 20.34 -10.46 -10.22
N ASN A 62 21.38 -10.61 -9.43
CA ASN A 62 21.27 -10.68 -7.96
C ASN A 62 20.73 -9.35 -7.38
N SER A 63 21.19 -8.20 -7.87
CA SER A 63 20.69 -6.90 -7.45
C SER A 63 19.23 -6.69 -7.85
N ALA A 64 18.85 -7.13 -9.04
CA ALA A 64 17.46 -7.05 -9.51
C ALA A 64 16.51 -7.93 -8.68
N PHE A 65 16.94 -9.13 -8.30
CA PHE A 65 16.17 -10.00 -7.40
C PHE A 65 15.94 -9.35 -6.03
N TRP A 66 16.99 -8.80 -5.40
CA TRP A 66 16.84 -8.12 -4.11
C TRP A 66 15.95 -6.88 -4.19
N VAL A 67 16.03 -6.12 -5.28
CA VAL A 67 15.14 -4.96 -5.51
C VAL A 67 13.69 -5.41 -5.65
N LEU A 68 13.43 -6.52 -6.34
CA LEU A 68 12.10 -7.11 -6.43
C LEU A 68 11.56 -7.44 -5.05
N GLN A 69 12.34 -8.14 -4.22
CA GLN A 69 11.94 -8.53 -2.86
C GLN A 69 11.66 -7.32 -1.97
N LEU A 70 12.50 -6.31 -2.02
CA LEU A 70 12.31 -5.06 -1.27
C LEU A 70 11.08 -4.27 -1.76
N SER A 71 10.78 -4.30 -3.05
CA SER A 71 9.60 -3.67 -3.62
C SER A 71 8.32 -4.38 -3.18
N ILE A 72 8.32 -5.72 -3.16
CA ILE A 72 7.21 -6.52 -2.64
C ILE A 72 7.00 -6.23 -1.15
N LEU A 73 8.08 -6.21 -0.35
CA LEU A 73 8.01 -5.86 1.06
C LEU A 73 7.40 -4.46 1.27
N THR A 74 7.86 -3.47 0.50
CA THR A 74 7.32 -2.11 0.54
C THR A 74 5.83 -2.07 0.22
N CYS A 75 5.39 -2.81 -0.79
CA CYS A 75 3.98 -2.93 -1.17
C CYS A 75 3.14 -3.51 -0.01
N ILE A 76 3.60 -4.60 0.61
CA ILE A 76 2.92 -5.24 1.75
C ILE A 76 2.82 -4.30 2.96
N VAL A 77 3.91 -3.61 3.30
CA VAL A 77 3.92 -2.63 4.40
C VAL A 77 2.91 -1.51 4.14
N ASN A 78 2.83 -1.01 2.91
CA ASN A 78 1.86 0.02 2.53
C ASN A 78 0.41 -0.49 2.61
N LEU A 79 0.13 -1.73 2.19
CA LEU A 79 -1.19 -2.35 2.33
C LEU A 79 -1.62 -2.44 3.80
N ILE A 80 -0.73 -2.91 4.68
CA ILE A 80 -1.00 -3.02 6.12
C ILE A 80 -1.19 -1.65 6.78
N SER A 81 -0.72 -0.56 6.18
CA SER A 81 -0.91 0.80 6.67
C SER A 81 -2.31 1.37 6.41
N ILE A 82 -3.08 0.78 5.49
CA ILE A 82 -4.40 1.27 5.05
C ILE A 82 -5.40 1.44 6.21
N PRO A 83 -5.59 0.49 7.15
CA PRO A 83 -6.56 0.67 8.24
C PRO A 83 -6.20 1.81 9.18
N TYR A 84 -4.90 2.05 9.40
CA TYR A 84 -4.45 3.15 10.26
C TYR A 84 -4.71 4.50 9.62
N ASN A 85 -4.47 4.63 8.30
CA ASN A 85 -4.81 5.83 7.55
C ASN A 85 -6.32 6.07 7.58
N ALA A 86 -7.12 5.03 7.36
CA ALA A 86 -8.56 5.09 7.40
C ALA A 86 -9.09 5.52 8.78
N LEU A 87 -8.47 5.06 9.86
CA LEU A 87 -8.83 5.43 11.24
C LEU A 87 -8.57 6.92 11.50
N ILE A 88 -7.43 7.45 11.09
CA ILE A 88 -7.09 8.89 11.25
C ILE A 88 -8.08 9.76 10.50
N ILE A 89 -8.42 9.38 9.27
CA ILE A 89 -9.37 10.12 8.43
C ILE A 89 -10.80 10.01 9.00
N ALA A 90 -11.20 8.84 9.50
CA ALA A 90 -12.51 8.63 10.11
C ALA A 90 -12.74 9.49 11.36
N HIS A 91 -11.67 9.81 12.10
CA HIS A 91 -11.70 10.73 13.25
C HIS A 91 -11.43 12.19 12.85
N GLU A 92 -11.47 12.53 11.56
CA GLU A 92 -11.27 13.89 11.04
C GLU A 92 -9.94 14.55 11.46
N LYS A 93 -8.93 13.75 11.81
CA LYS A 93 -7.58 14.23 12.17
C LYS A 93 -6.72 14.45 10.93
N MET A 94 -7.22 15.32 10.03
CA MET A 94 -6.55 15.64 8.76
C MET A 94 -5.20 16.34 8.95
N ASP A 95 -5.02 17.08 10.06
CA ASP A 95 -3.76 17.68 10.48
C ASP A 95 -2.66 16.64 10.68
N ALA A 96 -2.95 15.59 11.43
CA ALA A 96 -2.02 14.50 11.65
C ALA A 96 -1.69 13.74 10.36
N PHE A 97 -2.72 13.46 9.54
CA PHE A 97 -2.51 12.83 8.23
C PHE A 97 -1.60 13.66 7.34
N ALA A 98 -1.82 14.99 7.29
CA ALA A 98 -1.00 15.90 6.49
C ALA A 98 0.46 15.93 6.98
N VAL A 99 0.70 16.03 8.29
CA VAL A 99 2.05 16.03 8.87
C VAL A 99 2.80 14.73 8.55
N ILE A 100 2.16 13.56 8.73
CA ILE A 100 2.80 12.28 8.41
C ILE A 100 3.08 12.15 6.91
N SER A 101 2.17 12.65 6.05
CA SER A 101 2.37 12.66 4.60
C SER A 101 3.54 13.54 4.19
N ILE A 102 3.70 14.72 4.80
CA ILE A 102 4.86 15.60 4.58
C ILE A 102 6.14 14.92 5.03
N LEU A 103 6.15 14.28 6.21
CA LEU A 103 7.30 13.52 6.69
C LEU A 103 7.69 12.39 5.72
N GLN A 104 6.71 11.69 5.15
CA GLN A 104 6.95 10.67 4.14
C GLN A 104 7.65 11.25 2.92
N VAL A 105 7.19 12.38 2.42
CA VAL A 105 7.81 13.07 1.28
C VAL A 105 9.25 13.48 1.60
N VAL A 106 9.48 14.09 2.76
CA VAL A 106 10.83 14.51 3.20
C VAL A 106 11.77 13.31 3.29
N PHE A 107 11.34 12.21 3.90
CA PHE A 107 12.15 10.99 3.99
C PHE A 107 12.42 10.38 2.61
N THR A 108 11.44 10.41 1.70
CA THR A 108 11.62 9.93 0.33
C THR A 108 12.65 10.78 -0.41
N PHE A 109 12.59 12.11 -0.31
CA PHE A 109 13.60 12.99 -0.89
C PHE A 109 14.98 12.76 -0.27
N GLY A 110 15.07 12.61 1.05
CA GLY A 110 16.31 12.25 1.74
C GLY A 110 16.90 10.94 1.22
N ALA A 111 16.05 9.92 1.05
CA ALA A 111 16.45 8.62 0.51
C ALA A 111 16.99 8.74 -0.92
N VAL A 112 16.34 9.51 -1.79
CA VAL A 112 16.81 9.76 -3.16
C VAL A 112 18.13 10.52 -3.17
N TYR A 113 18.28 11.53 -2.30
CA TYR A 113 19.52 12.31 -2.20
C TYR A 113 20.72 11.44 -1.80
N THR A 114 20.55 10.48 -0.89
CA THR A 114 21.61 9.57 -0.46
C THR A 114 22.12 8.65 -1.58
N LEU A 115 21.33 8.41 -2.66
CA LEU A 115 21.74 7.59 -3.79
C LEU A 115 22.99 8.12 -4.53
N THR A 116 23.24 9.41 -4.43
CA THR A 116 24.41 10.04 -5.09
C THR A 116 25.75 9.56 -4.54
N TRP A 117 25.75 8.99 -3.32
CA TRP A 117 26.97 8.57 -2.60
C TRP A 117 27.30 7.08 -2.76
N PHE A 118 26.43 6.31 -3.42
CA PHE A 118 26.59 4.87 -3.53
C PHE A 118 26.73 4.41 -4.99
N ASP A 119 27.59 3.43 -5.24
CA ASP A 119 27.79 2.86 -6.58
C ASP A 119 26.61 1.97 -7.02
N ASN A 120 26.08 1.15 -6.10
CA ASN A 120 24.91 0.29 -6.35
C ASN A 120 23.58 1.01 -6.11
N ARG A 121 23.32 2.04 -6.92
CA ARG A 121 22.15 2.93 -6.78
C ARG A 121 20.82 2.19 -6.72
N LEU A 122 20.65 1.15 -7.52
CA LEU A 122 19.40 0.41 -7.65
C LEU A 122 19.05 -0.33 -6.34
N LEU A 123 20.01 -1.06 -5.77
CA LEU A 123 19.82 -1.81 -4.54
C LEU A 123 19.60 -0.87 -3.35
N VAL A 124 20.42 0.19 -3.26
CA VAL A 124 20.28 1.20 -2.20
C VAL A 124 18.93 1.89 -2.27
N TYR A 125 18.42 2.20 -3.48
CA TYR A 125 17.08 2.73 -3.65
C TYR A 125 16.00 1.81 -3.07
N GLY A 126 16.04 0.52 -3.40
CA GLY A 126 15.09 -0.47 -2.86
C GLY A 126 15.12 -0.55 -1.33
N VAL A 127 16.33 -0.59 -0.74
CA VAL A 127 16.50 -0.63 0.73
C VAL A 127 15.96 0.64 1.38
N MET A 128 16.30 1.81 0.84
CA MET A 128 15.85 3.09 1.39
C MET A 128 14.33 3.25 1.32
N MET A 129 13.71 2.87 0.19
CA MET A 129 12.25 2.92 0.04
C MET A 129 11.54 1.97 1.01
N ALA A 130 12.08 0.76 1.21
CA ALA A 130 11.56 -0.17 2.20
C ALA A 130 11.69 0.40 3.63
N ALA A 131 12.84 0.99 3.96
CA ALA A 131 13.08 1.62 5.26
C ALA A 131 12.10 2.79 5.51
N VAL A 132 11.93 3.69 4.55
CA VAL A 132 10.97 4.80 4.65
C VAL A 132 9.55 4.27 4.88
N SER A 133 9.11 3.27 4.13
CA SER A 133 7.78 2.68 4.29
C SER A 133 7.57 2.07 5.66
N ILE A 134 8.58 1.36 6.20
CA ILE A 134 8.53 0.78 7.55
C ILE A 134 8.46 1.88 8.61
N VAL A 135 9.29 2.93 8.50
CA VAL A 135 9.29 4.05 9.44
C VAL A 135 7.93 4.76 9.46
N ILE A 136 7.40 5.09 8.29
CA ILE A 136 6.08 5.73 8.18
C ILE A 136 4.97 4.83 8.73
N ARG A 137 5.03 3.52 8.47
CA ARG A 137 4.09 2.54 9.03
C ARG A 137 4.13 2.54 10.56
N VAL A 138 5.33 2.57 11.16
CA VAL A 138 5.51 2.62 12.61
C VAL A 138 4.96 3.93 13.18
N ILE A 139 5.20 5.05 12.52
CA ILE A 139 4.65 6.37 12.94
C ILE A 139 3.11 6.33 12.94
N TYR A 140 2.47 5.83 11.89
CA TYR A 140 1.01 5.66 11.84
C TYR A 140 0.50 4.77 12.98
N GLN A 141 1.18 3.64 13.23
CA GLN A 141 0.79 2.71 14.30
C GLN A 141 0.92 3.34 15.69
N ILE A 142 2.03 3.99 15.97
CA ILE A 142 2.28 4.67 17.25
C ILE A 142 1.24 5.77 17.45
N TYR A 143 1.04 6.63 16.46
CA TYR A 143 0.05 7.70 16.55
C TYR A 143 -1.36 7.19 16.84
N CYS A 144 -1.81 6.17 16.09
CA CYS A 144 -3.13 5.58 16.30
C CYS A 144 -3.25 4.92 17.67
N HIS A 145 -2.21 4.22 18.13
CA HIS A 145 -2.24 3.54 19.42
C HIS A 145 -2.34 4.52 20.60
N TYR A 146 -1.65 5.68 20.51
CA TYR A 146 -1.71 6.71 21.56
C TYR A 146 -2.99 7.54 21.53
N LYS A 147 -3.52 7.83 20.34
CA LYS A 147 -4.61 8.78 20.17
C LYS A 147 -5.99 8.12 20.19
N PHE A 148 -6.09 6.85 19.75
CA PHE A 148 -7.35 6.15 19.58
C PHE A 148 -7.36 4.85 20.39
N ALA A 149 -8.27 4.76 21.38
CA ALA A 149 -8.45 3.54 22.16
C ALA A 149 -8.89 2.33 21.31
N GLU A 150 -9.48 2.62 20.15
CA GLU A 150 -9.98 1.65 19.16
C GLU A 150 -8.87 0.95 18.40
N ALA A 151 -7.66 1.56 18.34
CA ALA A 151 -6.49 0.99 17.66
C ALA A 151 -5.83 -0.16 18.44
N ARG A 152 -6.39 -0.54 19.60
CA ARG A 152 -5.91 -1.70 20.35
C ARG A 152 -6.36 -2.97 19.64
N PHE A 153 -5.38 -3.73 19.17
CA PHE A 153 -5.62 -4.98 18.48
C PHE A 153 -6.20 -6.03 19.45
N HIS A 154 -7.43 -6.46 19.18
CA HIS A 154 -8.04 -7.64 19.79
C HIS A 154 -8.39 -8.62 18.70
N PHE A 155 -8.02 -9.88 18.87
CA PHE A 155 -8.35 -10.94 17.92
C PHE A 155 -9.85 -11.26 18.04
N ILE A 156 -10.69 -10.44 17.40
CA ILE A 156 -12.13 -10.65 17.36
C ILE A 156 -12.49 -11.09 15.94
N ILE A 157 -13.00 -12.31 15.81
CA ILE A 157 -13.49 -12.84 14.55
C ILE A 157 -15.03 -12.82 14.59
N ASP A 158 -15.62 -11.70 14.21
CA ASP A 158 -17.04 -11.65 13.91
C ASP A 158 -17.25 -12.00 12.43
N LYS A 159 -17.80 -13.20 12.17
CA LYS A 159 -17.99 -13.72 10.82
C LYS A 159 -18.95 -12.87 9.97
N GLU A 160 -19.94 -12.23 10.57
CA GLU A 160 -20.89 -11.38 9.84
C GLU A 160 -20.25 -10.08 9.41
N GLN A 161 -19.53 -9.41 10.29
CA GLN A 161 -18.80 -8.18 9.97
C GLN A 161 -17.67 -8.44 8.96
N LEU A 162 -16.90 -9.51 9.14
CA LEU A 162 -15.89 -9.96 8.18
C LEU A 162 -16.47 -10.15 6.79
N LYS A 163 -17.65 -10.79 6.68
CA LYS A 163 -18.32 -10.99 5.39
C LYS A 163 -18.79 -9.70 4.76
N GLN A 164 -19.36 -8.77 5.54
CA GLN A 164 -19.82 -7.46 5.03
C GLN A 164 -18.66 -6.58 4.59
N ILE A 165 -17.65 -6.42 5.44
CA ILE A 165 -16.46 -5.62 5.13
C ILE A 165 -15.68 -6.27 3.98
N GLY A 166 -15.51 -7.59 3.99
CA GLY A 166 -14.83 -8.33 2.93
C GLY A 166 -15.53 -8.20 1.57
N LYS A 167 -16.86 -8.32 1.53
CA LYS A 167 -17.64 -8.12 0.29
C LYS A 167 -17.48 -6.69 -0.25
N PHE A 168 -17.61 -5.69 0.62
CA PHE A 168 -17.48 -4.29 0.20
C PHE A 168 -16.04 -3.94 -0.20
N THR A 169 -15.05 -4.42 0.56
CA THR A 169 -13.63 -4.24 0.23
C THR A 169 -13.29 -4.93 -1.08
N GLY A 170 -13.80 -6.14 -1.31
CA GLY A 170 -13.61 -6.87 -2.56
C GLY A 170 -14.19 -6.11 -3.76
N VAL A 171 -15.43 -5.64 -3.66
CA VAL A 171 -16.06 -4.83 -4.73
C VAL A 171 -15.31 -3.52 -4.96
N SER A 172 -14.92 -2.82 -3.89
CA SER A 172 -14.14 -1.57 -3.99
C SER A 172 -12.75 -1.79 -4.59
N SER A 173 -12.09 -2.90 -4.24
CA SER A 173 -10.78 -3.25 -4.82
C SER A 173 -10.91 -3.62 -6.29
N PHE A 174 -11.95 -4.37 -6.66
CA PHE A 174 -12.23 -4.71 -8.05
C PHE A 174 -12.54 -3.46 -8.89
N SER A 175 -13.39 -2.56 -8.38
CA SER A 175 -13.69 -1.29 -9.03
C SER A 175 -12.42 -0.42 -9.20
N GLY A 176 -11.58 -0.35 -8.16
CA GLY A 176 -10.30 0.34 -8.24
C GLY A 176 -9.34 -0.29 -9.25
N ALA A 177 -9.28 -1.62 -9.32
CA ALA A 177 -8.48 -2.32 -10.31
C ALA A 177 -8.96 -2.04 -11.74
N LEU A 178 -10.28 -2.05 -11.97
CA LEU A 178 -10.87 -1.67 -13.28
C LEU A 178 -10.51 -0.24 -13.67
N GLN A 179 -10.53 0.69 -12.72
CA GLN A 179 -10.16 2.09 -12.98
C GLN A 179 -8.67 2.22 -13.37
N VAL A 180 -7.78 1.49 -12.67
CA VAL A 180 -6.36 1.45 -13.01
C VAL A 180 -6.15 0.80 -14.38
N VAL A 181 -6.80 -0.32 -14.67
CA VAL A 181 -6.73 -0.97 -15.99
C VAL A 181 -7.25 -0.05 -17.08
N SER A 182 -8.32 0.68 -16.85
CA SER A 182 -8.87 1.63 -17.82
C SER A 182 -7.89 2.78 -18.09
N SER A 183 -7.35 3.42 -17.05
CA SER A 183 -6.44 4.55 -17.22
C SER A 183 -5.07 4.12 -17.78
N GLN A 184 -4.47 3.10 -17.22
CA GLN A 184 -3.16 2.60 -17.66
C GLN A 184 -3.26 1.81 -18.98
N GLY A 185 -4.39 1.15 -19.22
CA GLY A 185 -4.64 0.45 -20.47
C GLY A 185 -4.66 1.39 -21.68
N ILE A 186 -5.23 2.58 -21.53
CA ILE A 186 -5.20 3.61 -22.59
C ILE A 186 -3.74 4.04 -22.86
N VAL A 187 -2.98 4.33 -21.81
CA VAL A 187 -1.56 4.70 -21.93
C VAL A 187 -0.75 3.59 -22.61
N PHE A 188 -1.03 2.32 -22.28
CA PHE A 188 -0.37 1.17 -22.87
C PHE A 188 -0.72 1.04 -24.37
N ILE A 189 -1.99 1.17 -24.76
CA ILE A 189 -2.45 1.11 -26.15
C ILE A 189 -1.84 2.25 -26.98
N ILE A 190 -1.82 3.47 -26.44
CA ILE A 190 -1.21 4.63 -27.11
C ILE A 190 0.29 4.39 -27.33
N ASN A 191 0.99 3.88 -26.32
CA ASN A 191 2.41 3.59 -26.43
C ASN A 191 2.70 2.49 -27.47
N TRP A 192 1.85 1.46 -27.55
CA TRP A 192 2.01 0.36 -28.50
C TRP A 192 1.70 0.76 -29.94
N THR A 193 0.68 1.61 -30.15
CA THR A 193 0.23 2.00 -31.50
C THR A 193 0.94 3.23 -32.05
N PHE A 194 1.22 4.22 -31.21
CA PHE A 194 1.73 5.53 -31.61
C PHE A 194 3.14 5.83 -31.09
N GLY A 195 3.67 4.99 -30.23
CA GLY A 195 5.00 5.13 -29.67
C GLY A 195 5.11 6.12 -28.50
N VAL A 196 6.31 6.19 -27.91
CA VAL A 196 6.59 6.88 -26.65
C VAL A 196 6.39 8.40 -26.76
N ALA A 197 6.64 9.00 -27.93
CA ALA A 197 6.53 10.45 -28.12
C ALA A 197 5.08 10.96 -27.98
N ILE A 198 4.11 10.23 -28.55
CA ILE A 198 2.69 10.61 -28.45
C ILE A 198 2.16 10.29 -27.06
N ASN A 199 2.64 9.22 -26.43
CA ASN A 199 2.29 8.89 -25.05
C ASN A 199 2.73 9.98 -24.06
N ALA A 200 3.90 10.59 -24.25
CA ALA A 200 4.40 11.69 -23.44
C ALA A 200 3.56 12.98 -23.54
N VAL A 201 2.85 13.17 -24.66
CA VAL A 201 1.93 14.31 -24.84
C VAL A 201 0.57 14.04 -24.17
N TYR A 202 0.16 12.76 -24.11
CA TYR A 202 -1.12 12.36 -23.54
C TYR A 202 -1.10 12.30 -22.00
N SER A 203 0.04 11.92 -21.39
CA SER A 203 0.22 11.77 -19.94
C SER A 203 0.45 13.12 -19.25
#